data_b148f8d63547875fb78c54827dc1ce6e
#
_entry.id   b148f8d63547875fb78c54827dc1ce6e
#
_cell.length_a   1.000
_cell.length_b   1.000
_cell.length_c   1.000
_cell.angle_alpha   90.00
_cell.angle_beta   90.00
_cell.angle_gamma   90.00
#
_symmetry.space_group_name_H-M   'P 1'
#
loop_
_entity.id
_entity.type
_entity.pdbx_description
1 polymer ?
#
loop_
_entity_poly.entity_id
_entity_poly.type
_entity_poly.pdbx_seq_one_letter_code
_entity_poly.pdbx_strand_id
1 'polypeptide(L)'
;KKSFIPASNNHHFPDTEYLIYISKSAIFNTGLDVNYGKYFILDNEKSDDHPTIKPIELISDEIKISSNVNSLIVDFFLGSGSTMVASHQLKRKCYGMELDPKYCDVIVARMIKLDSTLEIKRNGVKLIQSELDKFTQNTSE
;
A
#
# COMPACT_ATOMS: atom_id res chain seq x y z
N LYS A 1 2.71 -18.78 -15.52
CA LYS A 1 2.76 -20.24 -15.23
C LYS A 1 3.09 -20.37 -13.76
N LYS A 2 2.09 -20.71 -12.91
CA LYS A 2 2.36 -21.04 -11.50
C LYS A 2 3.33 -22.20 -11.45
N SER A 3 4.45 -22.03 -10.79
CA SER A 3 5.29 -23.15 -10.42
C SER A 3 4.55 -23.94 -9.34
N PHE A 4 4.30 -25.21 -9.61
CA PHE A 4 3.78 -26.13 -8.62
C PHE A 4 4.82 -26.27 -7.50
N ILE A 5 4.48 -25.85 -6.30
CA ILE A 5 5.30 -26.09 -5.12
C ILE A 5 4.83 -27.42 -4.54
N PRO A 6 5.65 -28.47 -4.58
CA PRO A 6 5.25 -29.74 -3.98
C PRO A 6 5.05 -29.55 -2.48
N ALA A 7 3.94 -30.05 -1.97
CA ALA A 7 3.67 -30.08 -0.55
C ALA A 7 4.73 -30.95 0.14
N SER A 8 5.62 -30.34 0.91
CA SER A 8 6.50 -31.06 1.81
C SER A 8 5.85 -31.08 3.19
N ASN A 9 5.77 -32.27 3.80
CA ASN A 9 5.31 -32.47 5.17
C ASN A 9 3.84 -32.09 5.47
N ASN A 10 2.91 -32.36 4.57
CA ASN A 10 1.47 -32.11 4.76
C ASN A 10 1.08 -30.67 5.11
N HIS A 11 1.94 -29.69 4.86
CA HIS A 11 1.59 -28.29 5.02
C HIS A 11 1.24 -27.68 3.67
N HIS A 12 -0.03 -27.29 3.51
CA HIS A 12 -0.44 -26.43 2.42
C HIS A 12 -0.09 -24.99 2.82
N PHE A 13 0.86 -24.38 2.11
CA PHE A 13 1.05 -22.94 2.24
C PHE A 13 -0.13 -22.26 1.54
N PRO A 14 -0.91 -21.42 2.24
CA PRO A 14 -1.97 -20.66 1.60
C PRO A 14 -1.32 -19.68 0.61
N ASP A 15 -1.56 -19.93 -0.68
CA ASP A 15 -1.16 -19.02 -1.77
C ASP A 15 -2.30 -18.04 -2.14
N THR A 16 -3.33 -18.02 -1.34
CA THR A 16 -4.57 -17.28 -1.58
C THR A 16 -4.91 -16.43 -0.37
N GLU A 17 -5.15 -15.15 -0.58
CA GLU A 17 -5.71 -14.24 0.40
C GLU A 17 -7.12 -13.83 -0.02
N TYR A 18 -7.97 -13.59 0.97
CA TYR A 18 -9.35 -13.17 0.73
C TYR A 18 -9.50 -11.68 0.97
N LEU A 19 -10.16 -11.01 0.03
CA LEU A 19 -10.61 -9.64 0.19
C LEU A 19 -12.12 -9.65 0.41
N ILE A 20 -12.60 -8.99 1.46
CA ILE A 20 -14.02 -8.86 1.77
C ILE A 20 -14.43 -7.42 1.51
N TYR A 21 -15.32 -7.21 0.55
CA TYR A 21 -15.88 -5.90 0.26
C TYR A 21 -17.24 -5.74 0.96
N ILE A 22 -17.35 -4.71 1.79
CA ILE A 22 -18.61 -4.37 2.47
C ILE A 22 -18.95 -2.92 2.14
N SER A 23 -20.15 -2.68 1.62
CA SER A 23 -20.61 -1.33 1.30
C SER A 23 -22.03 -1.10 1.79
N LYS A 24 -22.26 0.08 2.35
CA LYS A 24 -23.60 0.54 2.74
C LYS A 24 -24.31 1.26 1.61
N SER A 25 -23.55 1.94 0.75
CA SER A 25 -24.10 2.68 -0.42
C SER A 25 -22.95 2.84 -1.39
N ALA A 26 -22.85 1.92 -2.32
CA ALA A 26 -21.66 1.77 -3.12
C ALA A 26 -21.56 2.87 -4.21
N ILE A 27 -20.49 3.64 -4.13
CA ILE A 27 -19.87 4.10 -5.37
C ILE A 27 -19.15 2.88 -5.92
N PHE A 28 -19.68 2.27 -6.94
CA PHE A 28 -19.00 1.24 -7.69
C PHE A 28 -18.74 1.80 -9.08
N ASN A 29 -17.52 2.26 -9.30
CA ASN A 29 -17.12 2.87 -10.57
C ASN A 29 -17.00 1.78 -11.64
N THR A 30 -18.08 1.54 -12.38
CA THR A 30 -18.07 0.66 -13.54
C THR A 30 -17.52 1.41 -14.75
N GLY A 31 -16.85 0.69 -15.64
CA GLY A 31 -16.29 1.26 -16.87
C GLY A 31 -14.87 1.80 -16.74
N LEU A 32 -14.24 1.63 -15.60
CA LEU A 32 -12.79 1.80 -15.44
C LEU A 32 -12.05 0.59 -16.02
N ASP A 33 -10.83 0.82 -16.47
CA ASP A 33 -9.90 -0.25 -16.86
C ASP A 33 -9.31 -0.88 -15.58
N VAL A 34 -10.13 -1.68 -14.91
CA VAL A 34 -9.77 -2.41 -13.69
C VAL A 34 -10.25 -3.85 -13.82
N ASN A 35 -9.57 -4.74 -13.15
CA ASN A 35 -9.92 -6.15 -13.14
C ASN A 35 -11.06 -6.39 -12.14
N TYR A 36 -12.27 -6.62 -12.65
CA TYR A 36 -13.45 -7.02 -11.86
C TYR A 36 -13.55 -8.54 -11.69
N GLY A 37 -12.49 -9.27 -11.93
CA GLY A 37 -12.45 -10.72 -11.76
C GLY A 37 -12.70 -11.12 -10.30
N LYS A 38 -13.19 -12.34 -10.12
CA LYS A 38 -13.41 -12.91 -8.76
C LYS A 38 -12.09 -13.19 -8.02
N TYR A 39 -10.97 -13.10 -8.70
CA TYR A 39 -9.63 -13.34 -8.15
C TYR A 39 -8.58 -12.58 -8.94
N PHE A 40 -7.54 -12.18 -8.25
CA PHE A 40 -6.34 -11.58 -8.83
C PHE A 40 -5.21 -12.60 -8.79
N ILE A 41 -4.38 -12.62 -9.82
CA ILE A 41 -3.13 -13.36 -9.85
C ILE A 41 -2.02 -12.33 -9.92
N LEU A 42 -1.37 -12.08 -8.80
CA LEU A 42 -0.33 -11.08 -8.67
C LEU A 42 0.93 -11.74 -8.10
N ASP A 43 2.07 -11.28 -8.54
CA ASP A 43 3.33 -11.63 -7.90
C ASP A 43 3.46 -10.84 -6.60
N ASN A 44 3.93 -11.50 -5.55
CA ASN A 44 4.23 -10.80 -4.30
C ASN A 44 5.38 -9.83 -4.54
N GLU A 45 5.19 -8.58 -4.15
CA GLU A 45 6.31 -7.65 -4.05
C GLU A 45 7.27 -8.17 -2.98
N LYS A 46 8.49 -8.46 -3.40
CA LYS A 46 9.56 -8.85 -2.46
C LYS A 46 10.22 -7.58 -1.97
N SER A 47 10.27 -7.43 -0.66
CA SER A 47 11.09 -6.42 0.00
C SER A 47 11.72 -7.06 1.22
N ASP A 48 13.00 -6.78 1.43
CA ASP A 48 13.71 -7.24 2.61
C ASP A 48 13.18 -6.56 3.88
N ASP A 49 12.52 -5.40 3.73
CA ASP A 49 12.00 -4.59 4.84
C ASP A 49 10.64 -5.05 5.37
N HIS A 50 9.85 -5.80 4.56
CA HIS A 50 8.53 -6.25 4.99
C HIS A 50 8.13 -7.56 4.31
N PRO A 51 7.89 -8.65 5.07
CA PRO A 51 7.62 -9.98 4.52
C PRO A 51 6.25 -10.09 3.80
N THR A 52 5.35 -9.14 3.98
CA THR A 52 3.96 -9.21 3.50
C THR A 52 3.49 -7.90 2.85
N ILE A 53 4.29 -7.33 1.95
CA ILE A 53 3.87 -6.14 1.20
C ILE A 53 2.72 -6.54 0.27
N LYS A 54 1.60 -5.82 0.37
CA LYS A 54 0.50 -5.99 -0.58
C LYS A 54 0.85 -5.30 -1.90
N PRO A 55 0.61 -5.96 -3.04
CA PRO A 55 0.83 -5.35 -4.35
C PRO A 55 0.06 -4.03 -4.48
N ILE A 56 0.76 -2.98 -4.90
CA ILE A 56 0.16 -1.64 -5.08
C ILE A 56 -0.95 -1.69 -6.12
N GLU A 57 -0.81 -2.54 -7.14
CA GLU A 57 -1.81 -2.73 -8.19
C GLU A 57 -3.16 -3.16 -7.61
N LEU A 58 -3.17 -4.19 -6.74
CA LEU A 58 -4.38 -4.66 -6.06
C LEU A 58 -5.08 -3.53 -5.30
N ILE A 59 -4.32 -2.83 -4.45
CA ILE A 59 -4.85 -1.72 -3.65
C ILE A 59 -5.36 -0.59 -4.55
N SER A 60 -4.66 -0.32 -5.65
CA SER A 60 -5.03 0.72 -6.61
C SER A 60 -6.36 0.41 -7.28
N ASP A 61 -6.60 -0.84 -7.65
CA ASP A 61 -7.84 -1.24 -8.29
C ASP A 61 -9.02 -1.13 -7.31
N GLU A 62 -8.85 -1.56 -6.07
CA GLU A 62 -9.87 -1.41 -5.03
C GLU A 62 -10.20 0.08 -4.75
N ILE A 63 -9.18 0.94 -4.71
CA ILE A 63 -9.37 2.38 -4.52
C ILE A 63 -10.12 2.99 -5.71
N LYS A 64 -9.78 2.62 -6.95
CA LYS A 64 -10.48 3.12 -8.16
C LYS A 64 -11.94 2.72 -8.17
N ILE A 65 -12.22 1.45 -7.86
CA ILE A 65 -13.58 0.89 -7.86
C ILE A 65 -14.45 1.59 -6.81
N SER A 66 -13.91 1.84 -5.62
CA SER A 66 -14.68 2.24 -4.44
C SER A 66 -14.64 3.73 -4.12
N SER A 67 -13.89 4.55 -4.88
CA SER A 67 -13.72 5.96 -4.57
C SER A 67 -13.52 6.84 -5.80
N ASN A 68 -13.82 8.13 -5.67
CA ASN A 68 -13.53 9.14 -6.67
C ASN A 68 -12.22 9.87 -6.37
N VAL A 69 -11.68 10.60 -7.36
CA VAL A 69 -10.56 11.53 -7.16
C VAL A 69 -10.90 12.50 -6.03
N ASN A 70 -9.94 12.83 -5.18
CA ASN A 70 -10.05 13.64 -3.96
C ASN A 70 -10.84 12.99 -2.81
N SER A 71 -11.36 11.79 -2.95
CA SER A 71 -11.96 11.06 -1.82
C SER A 71 -10.94 10.81 -0.72
N LEU A 72 -11.43 10.63 0.50
CA LEU A 72 -10.63 10.24 1.65
C LEU A 72 -10.61 8.72 1.76
N ILE A 73 -9.42 8.17 1.77
CA ILE A 73 -9.12 6.76 2.08
C ILE A 73 -8.60 6.71 3.51
N VAL A 74 -9.04 5.71 4.28
CA VAL A 74 -8.58 5.52 5.65
C VAL A 74 -8.09 4.09 5.82
N ASP A 75 -6.89 3.92 6.37
CA ASP A 75 -6.28 2.63 6.66
C ASP A 75 -5.74 2.62 8.09
N PHE A 76 -6.32 1.78 8.94
CA PHE A 76 -5.94 1.68 10.35
C PHE A 76 -4.76 0.75 10.62
N PHE A 77 -4.26 0.06 9.59
CA PHE A 77 -3.15 -0.89 9.68
C PHE A 77 -2.20 -0.70 8.50
N LEU A 78 -1.64 0.51 8.40
CA LEU A 78 -0.98 1.01 7.20
C LEU A 78 0.25 0.18 6.77
N GLY A 79 0.92 -0.48 7.74
CA GLY A 79 2.09 -1.31 7.50
C GLY A 79 3.18 -0.53 6.77
N SER A 80 3.65 -1.06 5.64
CA SER A 80 4.66 -0.38 4.81
C SER A 80 4.10 0.76 3.95
N GLY A 81 2.80 1.08 4.02
CA GLY A 81 2.20 2.23 3.36
C GLY A 81 1.74 2.03 1.92
N SER A 82 1.47 0.80 1.48
CA SER A 82 0.98 0.55 0.11
C SER A 82 -0.31 1.31 -0.19
N THR A 83 -1.23 1.40 0.77
CA THR A 83 -2.47 2.18 0.66
C THR A 83 -2.19 3.68 0.49
N MET A 84 -1.20 4.23 1.20
CA MET A 84 -0.83 5.63 1.08
C MET A 84 -0.21 5.94 -0.28
N VAL A 85 0.70 5.08 -0.75
CA VAL A 85 1.32 5.17 -2.09
C VAL A 85 0.26 5.14 -3.18
N ALA A 86 -0.62 4.12 -3.17
CA ALA A 86 -1.70 3.98 -4.15
C ALA A 86 -2.65 5.18 -4.13
N SER A 87 -3.03 5.67 -2.95
CA SER A 87 -3.89 6.84 -2.80
C SER A 87 -3.26 8.09 -3.40
N HIS A 88 -1.98 8.33 -3.14
CA HIS A 88 -1.25 9.47 -3.70
C HIS A 88 -1.20 9.40 -5.24
N GLN A 89 -0.80 8.27 -5.81
CA GLN A 89 -0.74 8.06 -7.25
C GLN A 89 -2.11 8.28 -7.93
N LEU A 90 -3.17 7.90 -7.25
CA LEU A 90 -4.54 8.03 -7.74
C LEU A 90 -5.21 9.37 -7.40
N LYS A 91 -4.49 10.31 -6.80
CA LYS A 91 -5.00 11.64 -6.38
C LYS A 91 -6.16 11.53 -5.37
N ARG A 92 -6.02 10.65 -4.39
CA ARG A 92 -6.89 10.52 -3.23
C ARG A 92 -6.13 11.03 -1.99
N LYS A 93 -6.89 11.47 -0.97
CA LYS A 93 -6.32 11.76 0.35
C LYS A 93 -6.23 10.47 1.14
N CYS A 94 -5.16 10.26 1.91
CA CYS A 94 -5.03 9.10 2.76
C CYS A 94 -4.76 9.50 4.20
N TYR A 95 -5.53 8.94 5.14
CA TYR A 95 -5.23 8.97 6.56
C TYR A 95 -4.91 7.54 6.99
N GLY A 96 -3.76 7.35 7.58
CA GLY A 96 -3.29 6.04 7.98
C GLY A 96 -2.85 6.02 9.44
N MET A 97 -2.95 4.86 10.06
CA MET A 97 -2.41 4.57 11.39
C MET A 97 -1.42 3.42 11.27
N GLU A 98 -0.30 3.55 11.96
CA GLU A 98 0.69 2.51 12.08
C GLU A 98 1.25 2.53 13.51
N LEU A 99 1.33 1.35 14.13
CA LEU A 99 1.76 1.22 15.51
C LEU A 99 3.29 1.15 15.64
N ASP A 100 3.95 0.50 14.68
CA ASP A 100 5.40 0.33 14.71
C ASP A 100 6.10 1.58 14.15
N PRO A 101 6.91 2.28 14.96
CA PRO A 101 7.65 3.46 14.52
C PRO A 101 8.57 3.20 13.32
N LYS A 102 9.12 1.97 13.20
CA LYS A 102 9.97 1.60 12.07
C LYS A 102 9.19 1.65 10.74
N TYR A 103 7.96 1.15 10.75
CA TYR A 103 7.12 1.23 9.57
C TYR A 103 6.67 2.66 9.28
N CYS A 104 6.47 3.49 10.30
CA CYS A 104 6.24 4.91 10.07
C CYS A 104 7.39 5.57 9.30
N ASP A 105 8.63 5.24 9.64
CA ASP A 105 9.81 5.74 8.93
C ASP A 105 9.90 5.18 7.49
N VAL A 106 9.59 3.90 7.29
CA VAL A 106 9.50 3.27 5.96
C VAL A 106 8.46 3.97 5.09
N ILE A 107 7.28 4.28 5.63
CA ILE A 107 6.23 5.01 4.91
C ILE A 107 6.74 6.38 4.45
N VAL A 108 7.38 7.13 5.35
CA VAL A 108 7.93 8.46 5.02
C VAL A 108 8.99 8.33 3.92
N ALA A 109 9.92 7.38 4.05
CA ALA A 109 10.95 7.12 3.04
C ALA A 109 10.35 6.78 1.67
N ARG A 110 9.33 5.90 1.64
CA ARG A 110 8.63 5.53 0.39
C ARG A 110 7.95 6.73 -0.25
N MET A 111 7.30 7.58 0.54
CA MET A 111 6.62 8.77 0.01
C MET A 111 7.61 9.80 -0.54
N ILE A 112 8.74 10.04 0.13
CA ILE A 112 9.81 10.91 -0.37
C ILE A 112 10.38 10.38 -1.69
N LYS A 113 10.61 9.07 -1.77
CA LYS A 113 11.11 8.41 -2.98
C LYS A 113 10.11 8.46 -4.14
N LEU A 114 8.82 8.35 -3.83
CA LEU A 114 7.74 8.41 -4.82
C LEU A 114 7.60 9.82 -5.41
N ASP A 115 7.65 10.84 -4.56
CA ASP A 115 7.44 12.23 -4.95
C ASP A 115 8.29 13.14 -4.06
N SER A 116 9.46 13.54 -4.57
CA SER A 116 10.42 14.41 -3.87
C SER A 116 9.92 15.84 -3.65
N THR A 117 8.78 16.21 -4.23
CA THR A 117 8.18 17.55 -4.07
C THR A 117 7.27 17.64 -2.84
N LEU A 118 7.01 16.52 -2.17
CA LEU A 118 6.15 16.46 -0.99
C LEU A 118 6.75 17.26 0.18
N GLU A 119 5.90 18.08 0.79
CA GLU A 119 6.23 18.72 2.06
C GLU A 119 5.93 17.75 3.20
N ILE A 120 6.97 17.31 3.90
CA ILE A 120 6.85 16.40 5.05
C ILE A 120 6.82 17.22 6.34
N LYS A 121 5.83 16.93 7.18
CA LYS A 121 5.69 17.57 8.49
C LYS A 121 5.65 16.54 9.61
N ARG A 122 6.33 16.81 10.71
CA ARG A 122 6.22 16.06 11.96
C ARG A 122 5.58 16.97 13.02
N ASN A 123 4.44 16.57 13.57
CA ASN A 123 3.69 17.36 14.55
C ASN A 123 3.41 18.81 14.07
N GLY A 124 3.10 18.96 12.78
CA GLY A 124 2.81 20.26 12.17
C GLY A 124 4.03 21.09 11.77
N VAL A 125 5.25 20.65 12.15
CA VAL A 125 6.50 21.33 11.80
C VAL A 125 7.11 20.72 10.56
N LYS A 126 7.45 21.53 9.58
CA LYS A 126 8.10 21.09 8.34
C LYS A 126 9.50 20.56 8.64
N LEU A 127 9.80 19.38 8.14
CA LEU A 127 11.15 18.80 8.21
C LEU A 127 12.08 19.47 7.20
N ILE A 128 13.33 19.67 7.61
CA ILE A 128 14.40 20.19 6.75
C ILE A 128 15.10 19.03 6.01
N GLN A 129 15.84 19.34 4.97
CA GLN A 129 16.48 18.33 4.11
C GLN A 129 17.34 17.34 4.88
N SER A 130 18.15 17.80 5.83
CA SER A 130 19.00 16.93 6.64
C SER A 130 18.25 15.93 7.54
N GLU A 131 16.97 16.21 7.84
CA GLU A 131 16.10 15.28 8.56
C GLU A 131 15.46 14.27 7.58
N LEU A 132 15.11 14.72 6.37
CA LEU A 132 14.59 13.88 5.30
C LEU A 132 15.61 12.84 4.84
N ASP A 133 16.88 13.22 4.74
CA ASP A 133 17.97 12.34 4.31
C ASP A 133 18.15 11.14 5.25
N LYS A 134 17.80 11.27 6.54
CA LYS A 134 17.86 10.16 7.51
C LYS A 134 16.88 9.05 7.18
N PHE A 135 15.69 9.37 6.65
CA PHE A 135 14.71 8.37 6.26
C PHE A 135 15.17 7.57 5.04
N THR A 136 15.88 8.21 4.11
CA THR A 136 16.32 7.56 2.88
C THR A 136 17.62 6.75 3.03
N GLN A 137 18.44 7.06 4.02
CA GLN A 137 19.67 6.32 4.31
C GLN A 137 19.42 5.01 5.07
N ASN A 138 18.44 4.98 5.98
CA ASN A 138 18.13 3.81 6.81
C ASN A 138 17.39 2.69 6.06
N THR A 139 16.98 2.90 4.82
CA THR A 139 16.30 1.89 3.97
C THR A 139 17.27 1.18 3.02
N SER A 140 18.58 1.32 3.21
CA SER A 140 19.62 0.76 2.34
C SER A 140 20.43 -0.38 3.01
N GLU A 141 20.04 -0.84 4.22
CA GLU A 141 20.70 -1.96 4.92
C GLU A 141 19.84 -3.22 4.95
#